data_128e7176202c2bb8094cd4c915cd27f5
#
_entry.id   128e7176202c2bb8094cd4c915cd27f5
#
_cell.length_a   1.000
_cell.length_b   1.000
_cell.length_c   1.000
_cell.angle_alpha   90.00
_cell.angle_beta   90.00
_cell.angle_gamma   90.00
#
_symmetry.space_group_name_H-M   'P 1'
#
loop_
_entity.id
_entity.type
_entity.pdbx_description
1 polymer ?
#
loop_
_entity_poly.entity_id
_entity_poly.type
_entity_poly.pdbx_seq_one_letter_code
_entity_poly.pdbx_strand_id
1 'polypeptide(L)'
;MKWKIMWLILLCAVAGIHGCMGGSKTAKTVPPTPRTIPPTTKIATPVTEPVIRAVTAPANVNHAAGESRRSRGNNRSRGSGRGGQSSNPSSLSKNELWQLTEELLSLDTGINQPTIREQGKTSAKSTQDSANNPLFESVPRSALNKDTVRLMKQLLDNYYPDVGRSEVRSASEQTEENRFLDALMQTPLMQRLEGFLQEKNLISHGLRQTLEDIWFTLYSRKGGKLGSSGYEHVFIGELKGGKVSGFHNWLNFRKEELEGDLNYMGYMRVVDLNGKGKVIKLRFNWLNKPKPVGSIFVGTTPELEIALYTLCFLAKPNANCPVKLAGKKFSIQTWTSNISGKTVIGSAYPNI
;
A
#
# COMPACT_ATOMS: atom_id res chain seq x y z
N MET A 1 -6.50 3.74 -24.37
CA MET A 1 -7.02 4.71 -25.35
C MET A 1 -8.04 4.02 -26.21
N LYS A 2 -9.27 4.45 -26.23
CA LYS A 2 -10.52 3.91 -26.79
C LYS A 2 -11.37 3.16 -25.77
N TRP A 3 -12.37 3.90 -25.23
CA TRP A 3 -13.78 3.52 -24.97
C TRP A 3 -14.39 4.58 -24.05
N LYS A 4 -14.57 5.76 -24.57
CA LYS A 4 -15.60 6.73 -24.12
C LYS A 4 -16.45 6.99 -25.34
N ILE A 5 -17.68 6.52 -25.34
CA ILE A 5 -18.88 6.92 -26.06
C ILE A 5 -19.79 5.68 -26.12
N MET A 6 -20.73 5.56 -25.17
CA MET A 6 -22.02 4.89 -25.41
C MET A 6 -22.89 4.92 -24.13
N TRP A 7 -23.36 6.11 -23.75
CA TRP A 7 -24.53 6.29 -22.90
C TRP A 7 -25.11 7.68 -23.15
N LEU A 8 -25.80 7.84 -24.28
CA LEU A 8 -26.73 8.94 -24.49
C LEU A 8 -27.66 8.62 -25.66
N ILE A 9 -28.56 7.66 -25.52
CA ILE A 9 -29.81 7.53 -26.27
C ILE A 9 -30.67 6.53 -25.49
N LEU A 10 -31.52 7.03 -24.60
CA LEU A 10 -32.84 6.46 -24.27
C LEU A 10 -33.60 7.41 -23.35
N LEU A 11 -34.21 8.42 -23.91
CA LEU A 11 -35.33 9.15 -23.31
C LEU A 11 -35.85 10.17 -24.34
N CYS A 12 -36.77 9.73 -25.20
CA CYS A 12 -37.80 10.55 -25.86
C CYS A 12 -38.58 9.65 -26.80
N ALA A 13 -39.59 9.00 -26.25
CA ALA A 13 -40.70 8.50 -27.03
C ALA A 13 -41.94 8.55 -26.10
N VAL A 14 -42.69 9.61 -26.13
CA VAL A 14 -44.13 9.68 -26.07
C VAL A 14 -44.53 11.17 -26.24
N ALA A 15 -44.97 11.54 -27.41
CA ALA A 15 -46.10 12.46 -27.67
C ALA A 15 -46.24 12.59 -29.19
N GLY A 16 -47.24 11.98 -29.71
CA GLY A 16 -47.61 12.11 -31.11
C GLY A 16 -48.36 13.41 -31.36
N ILE A 17 -48.55 13.68 -32.63
CA ILE A 17 -49.71 14.21 -33.35
C ILE A 17 -49.28 15.23 -34.45
N HIS A 18 -49.58 14.81 -35.68
CA HIS A 18 -50.04 15.53 -36.88
C HIS A 18 -49.29 16.76 -37.42
N GLY A 19 -48.93 16.64 -38.70
CA GLY A 19 -49.29 17.65 -39.69
C GLY A 19 -48.25 18.06 -40.72
N CYS A 20 -48.51 17.69 -41.97
CA CYS A 20 -48.28 18.39 -43.26
C CYS A 20 -46.85 18.57 -43.82
N MET A 21 -46.70 17.87 -44.91
CA MET A 21 -46.14 18.20 -46.26
C MET A 21 -45.37 19.52 -46.45
N GLY A 22 -44.19 19.40 -47.06
CA GLY A 22 -43.50 20.47 -47.75
C GLY A 22 -42.12 20.09 -48.19
N GLY A 23 -41.91 19.85 -49.49
CA GLY A 23 -40.68 19.33 -50.05
C GLY A 23 -39.52 20.31 -50.14
N SER A 24 -38.41 19.75 -50.52
CA SER A 24 -37.37 20.32 -51.41
C SER A 24 -35.95 20.43 -50.85
N LYS A 25 -35.09 19.79 -51.59
CA LYS A 25 -33.68 20.07 -51.90
C LYS A 25 -32.58 19.64 -50.91
N THR A 26 -31.97 18.57 -51.33
CA THR A 26 -30.60 18.08 -50.98
C THR A 26 -29.54 19.16 -51.16
N ALA A 27 -28.84 19.46 -50.08
CA ALA A 27 -27.52 20.08 -50.14
C ALA A 27 -26.50 19.10 -49.58
N LYS A 28 -25.55 18.65 -50.38
CA LYS A 28 -24.38 17.86 -50.03
C LYS A 28 -23.43 18.73 -49.20
N THR A 29 -23.23 18.45 -47.95
CA THR A 29 -22.13 19.01 -47.14
C THR A 29 -20.92 18.12 -47.22
N VAL A 30 -19.81 18.67 -47.68
CA VAL A 30 -18.48 18.10 -47.73
C VAL A 30 -17.88 18.10 -46.29
N PRO A 31 -17.23 17.02 -45.81
CA PRO A 31 -16.59 17.01 -44.50
C PRO A 31 -15.29 17.83 -44.53
N PRO A 32 -14.98 18.54 -43.43
CA PRO A 32 -13.73 19.31 -43.33
C PRO A 32 -12.52 18.40 -43.19
N THR A 33 -11.47 18.70 -43.97
CA THR A 33 -10.12 18.11 -43.93
C THR A 33 -9.44 18.35 -42.58
N PRO A 34 -8.62 17.40 -42.06
CA PRO A 34 -7.86 17.58 -40.85
C PRO A 34 -6.71 18.58 -41.03
N ARG A 35 -6.62 19.57 -40.16
CA ARG A 35 -5.46 20.48 -40.07
C ARG A 35 -4.24 19.72 -39.55
N THR A 36 -3.20 19.67 -40.39
CA THR A 36 -1.83 19.28 -39.99
C THR A 36 -1.19 20.39 -39.17
N ILE A 37 -0.70 20.02 -37.98
CA ILE A 37 0.11 20.89 -37.12
C ILE A 37 1.58 20.68 -37.51
N PRO A 38 2.36 21.75 -37.79
CA PRO A 38 3.78 21.60 -38.09
C PRO A 38 4.61 21.23 -36.83
N PRO A 39 5.74 20.50 -36.99
CA PRO A 39 6.57 20.11 -35.86
C PRO A 39 7.37 21.29 -35.30
N THR A 40 7.24 21.50 -33.99
CA THR A 40 8.03 22.49 -33.26
C THR A 40 9.45 21.97 -33.07
N THR A 41 10.40 22.59 -33.70
CA THR A 41 11.85 22.36 -33.56
C THR A 41 12.30 22.90 -32.20
N LYS A 42 12.71 22.04 -31.28
CA LYS A 42 13.40 22.44 -30.04
C LYS A 42 14.89 22.61 -30.32
N ILE A 43 15.35 23.82 -30.21
CA ILE A 43 16.79 24.18 -30.22
C ILE A 43 17.38 23.71 -28.88
N ALA A 44 18.34 22.79 -28.92
CA ALA A 44 19.11 22.35 -27.77
C ALA A 44 20.29 23.32 -27.55
N THR A 45 20.35 23.92 -26.37
CA THR A 45 21.54 24.59 -25.86
C THR A 45 22.40 23.56 -25.11
N PRO A 46 23.73 23.55 -25.30
CA PRO A 46 24.59 22.61 -24.56
C PRO A 46 24.87 23.15 -23.16
N VAL A 47 24.55 22.33 -22.13
CA VAL A 47 24.97 22.57 -20.74
C VAL A 47 26.30 21.81 -20.55
N THR A 48 27.34 22.57 -20.23
CA THR A 48 28.67 22.08 -19.87
C THR A 48 28.60 21.42 -18.49
N GLU A 49 29.01 20.14 -18.42
CA GLU A 49 29.27 19.41 -17.17
C GLU A 49 30.56 19.89 -16.49
N PRO A 50 30.60 20.00 -15.16
CA PRO A 50 31.87 20.11 -14.44
C PRO A 50 32.48 18.72 -14.19
N VAL A 51 33.69 18.56 -14.66
CA VAL A 51 34.57 17.41 -14.40
C VAL A 51 34.91 17.33 -12.92
N ILE A 52 34.43 16.30 -12.21
CA ILE A 52 34.89 15.96 -10.87
C ILE A 52 35.93 14.84 -10.99
N ARG A 53 37.17 15.17 -10.61
CA ARG A 53 38.31 14.27 -10.52
C ARG A 53 38.06 13.16 -9.50
N ALA A 54 38.27 11.92 -9.92
CA ALA A 54 38.37 10.75 -9.08
C ALA A 54 39.56 10.88 -8.10
N VAL A 55 39.28 10.72 -6.81
CA VAL A 55 40.30 10.46 -5.78
C VAL A 55 40.25 8.98 -5.48
N THR A 56 41.33 8.31 -5.81
CA THR A 56 41.60 6.90 -5.54
C THR A 56 41.80 6.66 -4.06
N ALA A 57 41.10 5.69 -3.48
CA ALA A 57 41.39 5.14 -2.17
C ALA A 57 42.34 3.92 -2.31
N PRO A 58 43.28 3.70 -1.37
CA PRO A 58 44.16 2.55 -1.42
C PRO A 58 43.54 1.30 -0.82
N ALA A 59 43.81 0.18 -1.48
CA ALA A 59 43.59 -1.17 -0.99
C ALA A 59 44.64 -1.53 0.07
N ASN A 60 44.24 -2.33 1.03
CA ASN A 60 45.03 -3.43 1.62
C ASN A 60 44.35 -4.01 2.86
N VAL A 61 44.44 -5.25 3.20
CA VAL A 61 45.12 -6.50 2.97
C VAL A 61 44.63 -7.45 4.08
N ASN A 62 44.48 -8.72 3.73
CA ASN A 62 44.18 -9.88 4.58
C ASN A 62 45.17 -10.10 5.73
N HIS A 63 44.68 -10.74 6.82
CA HIS A 63 45.26 -11.95 7.42
C HIS A 63 44.39 -12.45 8.56
N ALA A 64 43.81 -13.62 8.47
CA ALA A 64 44.29 -14.94 8.86
C ALA A 64 44.22 -15.24 10.38
N ALA A 65 43.38 -16.19 10.66
CA ALA A 65 43.33 -17.25 11.67
C ALA A 65 44.29 -17.21 12.88
N GLY A 66 43.75 -17.53 14.05
CA GLY A 66 44.49 -17.91 15.24
C GLY A 66 43.61 -18.41 16.37
N GLU A 67 43.62 -19.70 16.59
CA GLU A 67 42.94 -20.47 17.64
C GLU A 67 43.43 -20.17 19.07
N SER A 68 42.52 -20.48 20.01
CA SER A 68 42.78 -21.16 21.30
C SER A 68 43.33 -20.36 22.48
N ARG A 69 42.59 -20.24 23.55
CA ARG A 69 42.76 -21.05 24.80
C ARG A 69 41.89 -20.52 25.94
N ARG A 70 41.28 -21.49 26.63
CA ARG A 70 40.60 -21.36 27.91
C ARG A 70 41.48 -20.78 29.00
N SER A 71 40.95 -19.88 29.83
CA SER A 71 41.38 -19.79 31.24
C SER A 71 40.22 -19.38 32.12
N ARG A 72 39.98 -20.20 33.14
CA ARG A 72 39.08 -19.94 34.28
C ARG A 72 39.76 -18.94 35.22
N GLY A 73 39.06 -17.97 35.71
CA GLY A 73 39.46 -17.11 36.81
C GLY A 73 38.27 -16.52 37.53
N ASN A 74 37.91 -17.11 38.65
CA ASN A 74 37.01 -16.57 39.66
C ASN A 74 37.66 -15.32 40.29
N ASN A 75 36.96 -14.19 40.35
CA ASN A 75 37.10 -13.35 41.52
C ASN A 75 35.82 -12.49 41.77
N ARG A 76 35.33 -12.62 42.99
CA ARG A 76 34.28 -11.78 43.55
C ARG A 76 34.87 -10.45 43.98
N SER A 77 34.27 -9.34 43.61
CA SER A 77 34.27 -8.14 44.43
C SER A 77 32.98 -7.34 44.25
N ARG A 78 32.34 -7.07 45.39
CA ARG A 78 31.16 -6.22 45.56
C ARG A 78 31.62 -4.77 45.29
N GLY A 79 30.90 -4.09 44.37
CA GLY A 79 30.99 -2.67 44.19
C GLY A 79 29.56 -2.14 43.96
N SER A 80 29.00 -1.50 44.96
CA SER A 80 27.73 -0.76 44.88
C SER A 80 27.99 0.51 44.06
N GLY A 81 27.55 0.50 42.77
CA GLY A 81 27.52 1.67 41.90
C GLY A 81 26.08 1.93 41.49
N ARG A 82 25.52 3.06 41.91
CA ARG A 82 24.28 3.62 41.33
C ARG A 82 24.55 3.88 39.84
N GLY A 83 24.16 2.94 39.01
CA GLY A 83 24.17 3.09 37.57
C GLY A 83 22.80 3.61 37.13
N GLY A 84 22.81 4.73 36.43
CA GLY A 84 21.63 5.26 35.76
C GLY A 84 21.02 4.18 34.87
N GLN A 85 19.73 3.94 35.01
CA GLN A 85 18.96 3.09 34.13
C GLN A 85 18.99 3.72 32.72
N SER A 86 19.85 3.23 31.87
CA SER A 86 19.66 3.30 30.43
C SER A 86 18.40 2.48 30.15
N SER A 87 17.27 3.15 29.94
CA SER A 87 16.05 2.53 29.51
C SER A 87 16.24 2.02 28.09
N ASN A 88 16.65 0.76 27.96
CA ASN A 88 16.41 0.04 26.71
C ASN A 88 14.91 0.19 26.41
N PRO A 89 14.49 0.53 25.17
CA PRO A 89 13.09 0.55 24.82
C PRO A 89 12.51 -0.82 25.17
N SER A 90 11.67 -0.87 26.20
CA SER A 90 11.09 -2.11 26.68
C SER A 90 10.27 -2.70 25.55
N SER A 91 10.63 -3.90 25.09
CA SER A 91 9.89 -4.57 24.02
C SER A 91 8.43 -4.72 24.45
N LEU A 92 7.52 -4.13 23.65
CA LEU A 92 6.09 -4.20 23.91
C LEU A 92 5.64 -5.65 24.11
N SER A 93 4.90 -5.89 25.16
CA SER A 93 4.31 -7.19 25.45
C SER A 93 3.18 -7.50 24.47
N LYS A 94 2.90 -8.78 24.30
CA LYS A 94 1.78 -9.26 23.49
C LYS A 94 0.44 -8.71 23.97
N ASN A 95 0.26 -8.56 25.28
CA ASN A 95 -0.98 -8.05 25.86
C ASN A 95 -1.17 -6.55 25.58
N GLU A 96 -0.13 -5.73 25.67
CA GLU A 96 -0.20 -4.32 25.30
C GLU A 96 -0.58 -4.15 23.83
N LEU A 97 0.01 -4.94 22.93
CA LEU A 97 -0.35 -4.92 21.51
C LEU A 97 -1.80 -5.34 21.27
N TRP A 98 -2.27 -6.39 21.93
CA TRP A 98 -3.66 -6.83 21.82
C TRP A 98 -4.64 -5.78 22.35
N GLN A 99 -4.34 -5.16 23.48
CA GLN A 99 -5.18 -4.13 24.08
C GLN A 99 -5.26 -2.91 23.15
N LEU A 100 -4.11 -2.42 22.68
CA LEU A 100 -4.08 -1.26 21.76
C LEU A 100 -4.81 -1.55 20.44
N THR A 101 -4.59 -2.71 19.82
CA THR A 101 -5.22 -3.01 18.54
C THR A 101 -6.73 -3.18 18.64
N GLU A 102 -7.26 -3.70 19.75
CA GLU A 102 -8.70 -3.69 20.05
C GLU A 102 -9.21 -2.26 20.27
N GLU A 103 -8.46 -1.43 20.99
CA GLU A 103 -8.80 -0.03 21.20
C GLU A 103 -8.82 0.77 19.89
N LEU A 104 -7.83 0.61 19.02
CA LEU A 104 -7.81 1.25 17.70
C LEU A 104 -9.03 0.83 16.85
N LEU A 105 -9.40 -0.45 16.86
CA LEU A 105 -10.60 -0.92 16.18
C LEU A 105 -11.88 -0.32 16.78
N SER A 106 -11.93 -0.07 18.09
CA SER A 106 -13.09 0.55 18.74
C SER A 106 -13.23 2.04 18.39
N LEU A 107 -12.12 2.73 18.15
CA LEU A 107 -12.06 4.13 17.74
C LEU A 107 -12.26 4.31 16.21
N ASP A 108 -12.16 3.22 15.44
CA ASP A 108 -12.46 3.27 14.02
C ASP A 108 -13.95 3.48 13.81
N THR A 109 -14.31 4.58 13.17
CA THR A 109 -15.71 4.87 12.81
C THR A 109 -16.27 3.87 11.80
N GLY A 110 -15.41 3.05 11.21
CA GLY A 110 -15.79 2.02 10.26
C GLY A 110 -16.33 2.57 8.95
N ILE A 111 -16.78 1.63 8.14
CA ILE A 111 -17.52 1.87 6.89
C ILE A 111 -18.65 0.86 6.77
N ASN A 112 -19.65 1.17 5.97
CA ASN A 112 -20.65 0.19 5.58
C ASN A 112 -20.00 -0.95 4.81
N GLN A 113 -20.23 -2.18 5.27
CA GLN A 113 -19.47 -3.34 4.83
C GLN A 113 -19.75 -3.70 3.36
N PRO A 114 -18.72 -4.04 2.57
CA PRO A 114 -18.89 -4.61 1.25
C PRO A 114 -19.50 -6.01 1.33
N THR A 115 -20.30 -6.36 0.33
CA THR A 115 -20.72 -7.76 0.10
C THR A 115 -19.66 -8.44 -0.78
N ILE A 116 -19.16 -9.59 -0.32
CA ILE A 116 -18.15 -10.37 -1.05
C ILE A 116 -18.62 -11.80 -1.29
N ARG A 117 -18.07 -12.42 -2.33
CA ARG A 117 -18.24 -13.84 -2.67
C ARG A 117 -16.93 -14.56 -2.43
N GLU A 118 -16.83 -15.31 -1.33
CA GLU A 118 -15.62 -16.05 -0.99
C GLU A 118 -15.36 -17.19 -2.00
N GLN A 119 -16.40 -17.83 -2.53
CA GLN A 119 -16.41 -18.87 -3.57
C GLN A 119 -15.59 -20.12 -3.21
N GLY A 120 -14.75 -20.60 -4.12
CA GLY A 120 -14.03 -21.86 -3.95
C GLY A 120 -12.77 -21.72 -3.08
N LYS A 121 -12.50 -22.78 -2.32
CA LYS A 121 -11.27 -22.89 -1.52
C LYS A 121 -10.10 -23.31 -2.40
N THR A 122 -8.95 -22.66 -2.20
CA THR A 122 -7.73 -22.88 -2.99
C THR A 122 -6.50 -23.09 -2.09
N SER A 123 -5.34 -23.28 -2.68
CA SER A 123 -4.06 -23.40 -1.98
C SER A 123 -2.94 -22.67 -2.72
N ALA A 124 -1.82 -22.44 -2.03
CA ALA A 124 -0.65 -21.78 -2.61
C ALA A 124 -0.05 -22.51 -3.81
N LYS A 125 -0.25 -23.84 -3.88
CA LYS A 125 0.26 -24.70 -4.95
C LYS A 125 -0.72 -24.91 -6.10
N SER A 126 -1.99 -24.53 -5.92
CA SER A 126 -3.01 -24.66 -6.96
C SER A 126 -2.69 -23.76 -8.15
N THR A 127 -2.94 -24.26 -9.35
CA THR A 127 -2.97 -23.44 -10.58
C THR A 127 -4.40 -23.25 -11.08
N GLN A 128 -5.35 -23.96 -10.48
CA GLN A 128 -6.77 -23.92 -10.85
C GLN A 128 -7.40 -22.64 -10.34
N ASP A 129 -8.24 -22.05 -11.18
CA ASP A 129 -9.17 -21.01 -10.77
C ASP A 129 -10.35 -21.67 -10.02
N SER A 130 -10.55 -21.27 -8.78
CA SER A 130 -11.62 -21.77 -7.91
C SER A 130 -12.72 -20.72 -7.69
N ALA A 131 -12.70 -19.60 -8.44
CA ALA A 131 -13.66 -18.52 -8.32
C ALA A 131 -14.10 -18.04 -9.70
N ASN A 132 -15.36 -18.32 -10.06
CA ASN A 132 -15.91 -17.97 -11.36
C ASN A 132 -16.39 -16.50 -11.45
N ASN A 133 -16.40 -15.80 -10.33
CA ASN A 133 -16.88 -14.43 -10.23
C ASN A 133 -15.86 -13.55 -9.47
N PRO A 134 -15.91 -12.21 -9.60
CA PRO A 134 -15.16 -11.31 -8.75
C PRO A 134 -15.39 -11.56 -7.26
N LEU A 135 -14.41 -11.22 -6.42
CA LEU A 135 -14.54 -11.25 -4.96
C LEU A 135 -15.62 -10.26 -4.49
N PHE A 136 -15.61 -9.05 -5.05
CA PHE A 136 -16.54 -8.00 -4.63
C PHE A 136 -17.85 -8.07 -5.43
N GLU A 137 -18.96 -8.41 -4.74
CA GLU A 137 -20.31 -8.36 -5.31
C GLU A 137 -20.84 -6.93 -5.32
N SER A 138 -20.74 -6.24 -4.19
CA SER A 138 -21.15 -4.84 -4.07
C SER A 138 -20.36 -4.11 -2.99
N VAL A 139 -20.19 -2.81 -3.16
CA VAL A 139 -19.62 -1.92 -2.14
C VAL A 139 -20.51 -0.70 -2.02
N PRO A 140 -21.05 -0.42 -0.82
CA PRO A 140 -21.91 0.74 -0.59
C PRO A 140 -21.20 2.04 -0.96
N ARG A 141 -21.91 2.96 -1.62
CA ARG A 141 -21.36 4.29 -1.96
C ARG A 141 -20.90 5.06 -0.73
N SER A 142 -21.61 4.94 0.40
CA SER A 142 -21.23 5.57 1.66
C SER A 142 -19.84 5.12 2.14
N ALA A 143 -19.48 3.85 1.96
CA ALA A 143 -18.13 3.36 2.25
C ALA A 143 -17.06 4.02 1.38
N LEU A 144 -17.37 4.26 0.10
CA LEU A 144 -16.44 4.87 -0.86
C LEU A 144 -16.34 6.40 -0.73
N ASN A 145 -17.30 7.03 -0.06
CA ASN A 145 -17.36 8.48 0.12
C ASN A 145 -16.73 8.97 1.45
N LYS A 146 -16.28 8.06 2.33
CA LYS A 146 -15.50 8.43 3.51
C LYS A 146 -14.23 9.16 3.06
N ASP A 147 -13.87 10.26 3.71
CA ASP A 147 -12.78 11.13 3.26
C ASP A 147 -11.45 10.40 3.10
N THR A 148 -11.06 9.59 4.09
CA THR A 148 -9.82 8.81 4.02
C THR A 148 -9.84 7.78 2.88
N VAL A 149 -10.99 7.16 2.60
CA VAL A 149 -11.18 6.23 1.46
C VAL A 149 -11.08 6.99 0.14
N ARG A 150 -11.74 8.15 0.03
CA ARG A 150 -11.71 8.99 -1.17
C ARG A 150 -10.31 9.48 -1.49
N LEU A 151 -9.56 9.92 -0.46
CA LEU A 151 -8.17 10.38 -0.60
C LEU A 151 -7.23 9.22 -0.93
N MET A 152 -7.36 8.06 -0.27
CA MET A 152 -6.59 6.87 -0.65
C MET A 152 -6.81 6.48 -2.11
N LYS A 153 -8.04 6.56 -2.61
CA LYS A 153 -8.34 6.26 -4.02
C LYS A 153 -7.65 7.20 -5.01
N GLN A 154 -7.36 8.44 -4.64
CA GLN A 154 -6.59 9.37 -5.46
C GLN A 154 -5.13 8.94 -5.61
N LEU A 155 -4.59 8.22 -4.63
CA LEU A 155 -3.22 7.71 -4.67
C LEU A 155 -3.05 6.41 -5.47
N LEU A 156 -4.16 5.77 -5.92
CA LEU A 156 -4.07 4.44 -6.55
C LEU A 156 -3.51 4.47 -7.98
N ASP A 157 -3.47 5.60 -8.63
CA ASP A 157 -2.97 5.78 -10.00
C ASP A 157 -1.61 6.51 -10.10
N ASN A 158 -0.98 6.82 -8.95
CA ASN A 158 0.29 7.52 -8.86
C ASN A 158 1.52 6.64 -9.12
N TYR A 159 1.37 5.33 -9.27
CA TYR A 159 2.48 4.38 -9.26
C TYR A 159 2.52 3.49 -10.49
N TYR A 160 3.75 3.11 -10.88
CA TYR A 160 3.98 2.15 -11.95
C TYR A 160 4.19 0.74 -11.39
N PRO A 161 3.50 -0.29 -11.91
CA PRO A 161 3.61 -1.64 -11.37
C PRO A 161 5.01 -2.27 -11.45
N ASP A 162 5.87 -1.87 -12.40
CA ASP A 162 7.20 -2.51 -12.59
C ASP A 162 8.26 -1.86 -11.71
N VAL A 163 8.74 -2.58 -10.70
CA VAL A 163 9.84 -2.15 -9.80
C VAL A 163 11.16 -1.82 -10.52
N GLY A 164 11.29 -2.13 -11.78
CA GLY A 164 12.45 -1.76 -12.62
C GLY A 164 12.34 -0.37 -13.24
N ARG A 165 11.22 0.33 -13.08
CA ARG A 165 11.00 1.69 -13.51
C ARG A 165 11.17 2.65 -12.31
N SER A 166 11.86 3.76 -12.51
CA SER A 166 11.98 4.79 -11.47
C SER A 166 10.67 5.57 -11.35
N GLU A 167 10.23 5.77 -10.13
CA GLU A 167 9.13 6.67 -9.79
C GLU A 167 9.63 8.13 -9.76
N VAL A 168 8.78 9.04 -10.20
CA VAL A 168 9.00 10.48 -10.07
C VAL A 168 7.77 11.06 -9.39
N ARG A 169 7.92 11.44 -8.13
CA ARG A 169 6.84 12.08 -7.38
C ARG A 169 6.64 13.49 -7.89
N SER A 170 5.57 13.74 -8.63
CA SER A 170 5.16 15.07 -9.08
C SER A 170 4.65 15.92 -7.91
N ALA A 171 4.59 17.25 -8.09
CA ALA A 171 4.03 18.15 -7.07
C ALA A 171 2.53 17.87 -6.80
N SER A 172 1.77 17.39 -7.80
CA SER A 172 0.37 16.97 -7.62
C SER A 172 0.27 15.72 -6.75
N GLU A 173 1.05 14.69 -7.02
CA GLU A 173 1.09 13.45 -6.23
C GLU A 173 1.52 13.73 -4.79
N GLN A 174 2.54 14.56 -4.56
CA GLN A 174 2.92 15.00 -3.21
C GLN A 174 1.79 15.74 -2.50
N THR A 175 1.00 16.53 -3.23
CA THR A 175 -0.17 17.21 -2.66
C THR A 175 -1.26 16.21 -2.25
N GLU A 176 -1.48 15.16 -3.04
CA GLU A 176 -2.43 14.08 -2.72
C GLU A 176 -1.97 13.27 -1.50
N GLU A 177 -0.69 12.89 -1.45
CA GLU A 177 -0.09 12.23 -0.29
C GLU A 177 -0.25 13.07 0.99
N ASN A 178 0.05 14.36 0.92
CA ASN A 178 -0.09 15.28 2.05
C ASN A 178 -1.54 15.36 2.54
N ARG A 179 -2.51 15.51 1.62
CA ARG A 179 -3.95 15.54 1.98
C ARG A 179 -4.40 14.24 2.63
N PHE A 180 -3.92 13.10 2.13
CA PHE A 180 -4.23 11.81 2.72
C PHE A 180 -3.66 11.69 4.13
N LEU A 181 -2.37 12.01 4.33
CA LEU A 181 -1.72 11.99 5.64
C LEU A 181 -2.40 12.93 6.63
N ASP A 182 -2.73 14.15 6.20
CA ASP A 182 -3.41 15.13 7.05
C ASP A 182 -4.80 14.65 7.46
N ALA A 183 -5.56 14.02 6.54
CA ALA A 183 -6.87 13.44 6.87
C ALA A 183 -6.75 12.25 7.83
N LEU A 184 -5.73 11.40 7.70
CA LEU A 184 -5.47 10.32 8.66
C LEU A 184 -5.27 10.88 10.06
N MET A 185 -4.46 11.93 10.22
CA MET A 185 -4.15 12.52 11.53
C MET A 185 -5.34 13.18 12.22
N GLN A 186 -6.42 13.50 11.48
CA GLN A 186 -7.67 14.01 12.08
C GLN A 186 -8.53 12.90 12.72
N THR A 187 -8.19 11.63 12.50
CA THR A 187 -8.99 10.52 13.03
C THR A 187 -8.64 10.20 14.49
N PRO A 188 -9.62 9.89 15.35
CA PRO A 188 -9.36 9.58 16.76
C PRO A 188 -8.39 8.41 16.95
N LEU A 189 -8.46 7.40 16.07
CA LEU A 189 -7.57 6.25 16.17
C LEU A 189 -6.11 6.59 15.87
N MET A 190 -5.83 7.51 14.94
CA MET A 190 -4.46 7.93 14.65
C MET A 190 -3.90 8.82 15.77
N GLN A 191 -4.72 9.68 16.36
CA GLN A 191 -4.35 10.46 17.53
C GLN A 191 -4.03 9.54 18.74
N ARG A 192 -4.85 8.49 18.95
CA ARG A 192 -4.58 7.48 19.98
C ARG A 192 -3.29 6.71 19.74
N LEU A 193 -3.04 6.33 18.48
CA LEU A 193 -1.79 5.68 18.08
C LEU A 193 -0.59 6.59 18.36
N GLU A 194 -0.66 7.86 17.97
CA GLU A 194 0.44 8.82 18.19
C GLU A 194 0.78 8.92 19.68
N GLY A 195 -0.22 9.13 20.55
CA GLY A 195 -0.01 9.20 21.99
C GLY A 195 0.66 7.94 22.56
N PHE A 196 0.25 6.75 22.10
CA PHE A 196 0.86 5.49 22.52
C PHE A 196 2.33 5.37 22.02
N LEU A 197 2.59 5.70 20.78
CA LEU A 197 3.94 5.60 20.21
C LEU A 197 4.92 6.57 20.89
N GLN A 198 4.45 7.76 21.26
CA GLN A 198 5.21 8.75 22.05
C GLN A 198 5.46 8.24 23.49
N GLU A 199 4.43 7.74 24.18
CA GLU A 199 4.53 7.15 25.53
C GLU A 199 5.58 6.03 25.56
N LYS A 200 5.61 5.20 24.53
CA LYS A 200 6.55 4.06 24.42
C LYS A 200 7.90 4.43 23.80
N ASN A 201 8.15 5.70 23.49
CA ASN A 201 9.36 6.18 22.84
C ASN A 201 9.68 5.44 21.52
N LEU A 202 8.63 5.06 20.75
CA LEU A 202 8.75 4.40 19.46
C LEU A 202 8.89 5.39 18.29
N ILE A 203 8.55 6.66 18.52
CA ILE A 203 8.77 7.77 17.59
C ILE A 203 9.46 8.93 18.32
N SER A 204 10.35 9.63 17.64
CA SER A 204 11.10 10.78 18.19
C SER A 204 10.54 12.12 17.74
N HIS A 205 9.66 12.13 16.75
CA HIS A 205 8.95 13.28 16.21
C HIS A 205 7.49 12.88 15.93
N GLY A 206 6.67 13.81 15.52
CA GLY A 206 5.23 13.57 15.34
C GLY A 206 4.92 12.41 14.39
N LEU A 207 3.81 11.73 14.61
CA LEU A 207 3.40 10.58 13.82
C LEU A 207 3.22 10.94 12.34
N ARG A 208 2.70 12.12 12.03
CA ARG A 208 2.51 12.57 10.64
C ARG A 208 3.82 12.51 9.84
N GLN A 209 4.92 13.04 10.40
CA GLN A 209 6.24 12.99 9.74
C GLN A 209 6.79 11.55 9.69
N THR A 210 6.58 10.79 10.76
CA THR A 210 6.95 9.36 10.78
C THR A 210 6.26 8.59 9.65
N LEU A 211 4.96 8.81 9.43
CA LEU A 211 4.21 8.17 8.34
C LEU A 211 4.77 8.54 6.98
N GLU A 212 5.06 9.81 6.74
CA GLU A 212 5.67 10.26 5.49
C GLU A 212 7.02 9.55 5.25
N ASP A 213 7.89 9.52 6.26
CA ASP A 213 9.21 8.91 6.16
C ASP A 213 9.14 7.40 5.88
N ILE A 214 8.30 6.65 6.60
CA ILE A 214 8.30 5.19 6.49
C ILE A 214 7.45 4.63 5.35
N TRP A 215 6.42 5.37 4.89
CA TRP A 215 5.50 4.92 3.86
C TRP A 215 5.82 5.44 2.46
N PHE A 216 6.25 6.71 2.33
CA PHE A 216 6.39 7.38 1.04
C PHE A 216 7.85 7.61 0.60
N THR A 217 8.84 7.31 1.43
CA THR A 217 10.24 7.36 0.98
C THR A 217 10.48 6.30 -0.09
N LEU A 218 10.96 6.75 -1.25
CA LEU A 218 11.30 5.87 -2.36
C LEU A 218 12.58 5.10 -2.08
N TYR A 219 12.60 3.81 -2.44
CA TYR A 219 13.78 2.94 -2.35
C TYR A 219 13.85 1.98 -3.54
N SER A 220 14.99 1.31 -3.69
CA SER A 220 15.22 0.39 -4.80
C SER A 220 14.92 -1.06 -4.42
N ARG A 221 14.12 -1.74 -5.25
CA ARG A 221 13.94 -3.19 -5.21
C ARG A 221 14.67 -3.91 -6.34
N LYS A 222 15.14 -3.17 -7.36
CA LYS A 222 15.82 -3.74 -8.53
C LYS A 222 16.74 -2.71 -9.17
N GLY A 223 18.00 -3.07 -9.33
CA GLY A 223 18.95 -2.34 -10.17
C GLY A 223 19.27 -0.90 -9.75
N GLY A 224 19.11 -0.55 -8.47
CA GLY A 224 19.40 0.78 -7.94
C GLY A 224 18.35 1.86 -8.27
N LYS A 225 17.33 1.52 -9.07
CA LYS A 225 16.26 2.47 -9.42
C LYS A 225 15.30 2.68 -8.25
N LEU A 226 14.97 3.93 -7.96
CA LEU A 226 14.00 4.31 -6.93
C LEU A 226 12.57 4.17 -7.49
N GLY A 227 12.09 2.93 -7.56
CA GLY A 227 10.81 2.56 -8.16
C GLY A 227 9.95 1.76 -7.19
N SER A 228 9.99 2.08 -5.89
CA SER A 228 9.13 1.47 -4.89
C SER A 228 9.09 2.31 -3.63
N SER A 229 7.99 2.24 -2.90
CA SER A 229 7.81 2.76 -1.55
C SER A 229 7.09 1.74 -0.68
N GLY A 230 7.02 1.98 0.62
CA GLY A 230 6.20 1.16 1.53
C GLY A 230 4.73 1.19 1.13
N TYR A 231 4.23 2.39 0.81
CA TYR A 231 2.84 2.59 0.40
C TYR A 231 2.51 1.86 -0.90
N GLU A 232 3.31 2.08 -1.94
CA GLU A 232 3.14 1.39 -3.22
C GLU A 232 3.12 -0.13 -3.04
N HIS A 233 4.15 -0.68 -2.40
CA HIS A 233 4.24 -2.12 -2.21
C HIS A 233 3.02 -2.71 -1.48
N VAL A 234 2.59 -2.09 -0.39
CA VAL A 234 1.52 -2.63 0.47
C VAL A 234 0.15 -2.39 -0.14
N PHE A 235 -0.13 -1.17 -0.59
CA PHE A 235 -1.49 -0.77 -0.97
C PHE A 235 -1.77 -0.86 -2.47
N ILE A 236 -0.75 -0.68 -3.32
CA ILE A 236 -0.90 -0.77 -4.78
C ILE A 236 -0.50 -2.16 -5.27
N GLY A 237 0.69 -2.60 -4.95
CA GLY A 237 1.29 -3.83 -5.45
C GLY A 237 2.30 -3.55 -6.57
N GLU A 238 3.17 -4.52 -6.78
CA GLU A 238 4.30 -4.42 -7.70
C GLU A 238 4.48 -5.69 -8.52
N LEU A 239 5.08 -5.55 -9.70
CA LEU A 239 5.52 -6.67 -10.51
C LEU A 239 7.04 -6.85 -10.36
N LYS A 240 7.44 -8.01 -9.81
CA LYS A 240 8.84 -8.38 -9.63
C LYS A 240 9.09 -9.82 -10.05
N GLY A 241 10.03 -10.04 -10.97
CA GLY A 241 10.39 -11.38 -11.42
C GLY A 241 9.22 -12.21 -11.99
N GLY A 242 8.30 -11.57 -12.71
CA GLY A 242 7.14 -12.22 -13.33
C GLY A 242 6.02 -12.61 -12.35
N LYS A 243 6.03 -12.09 -11.14
CA LYS A 243 5.03 -12.35 -10.10
C LYS A 243 4.57 -11.04 -9.46
N VAL A 244 3.39 -11.07 -8.86
CA VAL A 244 2.88 -9.97 -8.03
C VAL A 244 3.57 -10.00 -6.67
N SER A 245 4.12 -8.87 -6.26
CA SER A 245 4.74 -8.61 -4.97
C SER A 245 3.92 -7.55 -4.23
N GLY A 246 3.80 -7.62 -2.90
CA GLY A 246 2.91 -6.71 -2.16
C GLY A 246 1.43 -6.93 -2.49
N PHE A 247 0.68 -5.84 -2.67
CA PHE A 247 -0.75 -5.84 -3.01
C PHE A 247 -1.63 -6.39 -1.87
N HIS A 248 -1.78 -5.62 -0.81
CA HIS A 248 -2.48 -6.03 0.40
C HIS A 248 -3.67 -5.12 0.77
N ASN A 249 -4.22 -4.37 -0.19
CA ASN A 249 -5.34 -3.44 0.02
C ASN A 249 -6.59 -3.85 -0.76
N TRP A 250 -7.74 -3.82 -0.08
CA TRP A 250 -9.02 -4.23 -0.67
C TRP A 250 -9.63 -3.18 -1.61
N LEU A 251 -9.36 -1.88 -1.39
CA LEU A 251 -9.87 -0.81 -2.27
C LEU A 251 -9.22 -0.90 -3.65
N ASN A 252 -7.91 -1.12 -3.67
CA ASN A 252 -7.20 -1.36 -4.91
C ASN A 252 -7.59 -2.69 -5.56
N PHE A 253 -7.72 -3.76 -4.76
CA PHE A 253 -8.19 -5.06 -5.26
C PHE A 253 -9.53 -4.92 -6.00
N ARG A 254 -10.50 -4.23 -5.37
CA ARG A 254 -11.80 -3.96 -6.01
C ARG A 254 -11.66 -3.11 -7.28
N LYS A 255 -10.80 -2.08 -7.28
CA LYS A 255 -10.55 -1.24 -8.45
C LYS A 255 -10.06 -2.09 -9.62
N GLU A 256 -9.03 -2.88 -9.39
CA GLU A 256 -8.42 -3.74 -10.41
C GLU A 256 -9.36 -4.86 -10.92
N GLU A 257 -10.24 -5.41 -10.04
CA GLU A 257 -11.32 -6.31 -10.48
C GLU A 257 -12.31 -5.62 -11.42
N LEU A 258 -12.72 -4.39 -11.11
CA LEU A 258 -13.67 -3.63 -11.94
C LEU A 258 -13.07 -3.20 -13.29
N GLU A 259 -11.77 -2.98 -13.35
CA GLU A 259 -11.03 -2.63 -14.56
C GLU A 259 -10.71 -3.86 -15.41
N GLY A 260 -10.87 -5.07 -14.85
CA GLY A 260 -10.60 -6.34 -15.53
C GLY A 260 -9.12 -6.74 -15.50
N ASP A 261 -8.30 -6.04 -14.73
CA ASP A 261 -6.86 -6.28 -14.59
C ASP A 261 -6.53 -7.30 -13.51
N LEU A 262 -7.50 -7.62 -12.62
CA LEU A 262 -7.35 -8.60 -11.57
C LEU A 262 -8.39 -9.72 -11.69
N ASN A 263 -7.90 -10.98 -11.63
CA ASN A 263 -8.72 -12.18 -11.54
C ASN A 263 -8.56 -12.83 -10.17
N TYR A 264 -9.61 -12.80 -9.35
CA TYR A 264 -9.70 -13.53 -8.08
C TYR A 264 -9.78 -15.04 -8.35
N MET A 265 -8.99 -15.85 -7.64
CA MET A 265 -8.87 -17.30 -7.89
C MET A 265 -9.24 -18.17 -6.67
N GLY A 266 -9.93 -17.59 -5.70
CA GLY A 266 -10.38 -18.29 -4.51
C GLY A 266 -9.61 -17.97 -3.23
N TYR A 267 -10.18 -18.39 -2.09
CA TYR A 267 -9.63 -18.12 -0.76
C TYR A 267 -8.93 -19.34 -0.15
N MET A 268 -8.02 -19.09 0.79
CA MET A 268 -7.37 -20.11 1.62
C MET A 268 -7.92 -20.11 3.05
N ARG A 269 -8.12 -18.92 3.59
CA ARG A 269 -8.61 -18.70 4.94
C ARG A 269 -9.35 -17.38 5.03
N VAL A 270 -10.37 -17.31 5.88
CA VAL A 270 -11.10 -16.09 6.22
C VAL A 270 -11.18 -15.97 7.74
N VAL A 271 -11.00 -14.76 8.25
CA VAL A 271 -11.27 -14.39 9.64
C VAL A 271 -12.28 -13.25 9.62
N ASP A 272 -13.48 -13.50 10.11
CA ASP A 272 -14.53 -12.49 10.25
C ASP A 272 -14.29 -11.67 11.52
N LEU A 273 -14.30 -10.35 11.39
CA LEU A 273 -14.10 -9.39 12.48
C LEU A 273 -15.44 -8.91 13.08
N ASN A 274 -16.43 -9.81 13.13
CA ASN A 274 -17.73 -9.56 13.75
C ASN A 274 -18.44 -8.31 13.20
N GLY A 275 -18.52 -8.20 11.87
CA GLY A 275 -19.14 -7.06 11.18
C GLY A 275 -18.26 -5.80 11.08
N LYS A 276 -17.04 -5.84 11.60
CA LYS A 276 -16.04 -4.76 11.48
C LYS A 276 -15.09 -4.94 10.29
N GLY A 277 -15.38 -5.88 9.41
CA GLY A 277 -14.56 -6.28 8.27
C GLY A 277 -14.18 -7.75 8.31
N LYS A 278 -13.32 -8.14 7.39
CA LYS A 278 -12.76 -9.50 7.30
C LYS A 278 -11.26 -9.43 7.01
N VAL A 279 -10.54 -10.50 7.35
CA VAL A 279 -9.17 -10.75 6.86
C VAL A 279 -9.24 -11.97 5.96
N ILE A 280 -8.75 -11.86 4.74
CA ILE A 280 -8.82 -12.94 3.75
C ILE A 280 -7.42 -13.27 3.26
N LYS A 281 -7.05 -14.55 3.35
CA LYS A 281 -5.90 -15.12 2.66
C LYS A 281 -6.39 -15.74 1.36
N LEU A 282 -5.83 -15.32 0.24
CA LEU A 282 -6.39 -15.58 -1.07
C LEU A 282 -5.32 -15.74 -2.16
N ARG A 283 -5.77 -16.17 -3.32
CA ARG A 283 -5.00 -16.27 -4.55
C ARG A 283 -5.64 -15.39 -5.62
N PHE A 284 -4.83 -14.78 -6.47
CA PHE A 284 -5.29 -13.98 -7.62
C PHE A 284 -4.20 -13.86 -8.70
N ASN A 285 -4.59 -13.43 -9.88
CA ASN A 285 -3.72 -12.89 -10.90
C ASN A 285 -3.96 -11.39 -11.03
N TRP A 286 -2.92 -10.62 -11.24
CA TRP A 286 -2.99 -9.19 -11.54
C TRP A 286 -2.09 -8.87 -12.73
N LEU A 287 -2.62 -8.15 -13.73
CA LEU A 287 -1.91 -7.86 -14.99
C LEU A 287 -1.30 -9.14 -15.62
N ASN A 288 -2.07 -10.23 -15.60
CA ASN A 288 -1.66 -11.56 -16.07
C ASN A 288 -0.44 -12.15 -15.34
N LYS A 289 -0.14 -11.69 -14.12
CA LYS A 289 0.92 -12.25 -13.26
C LYS A 289 0.33 -12.87 -12.00
N PRO A 290 0.85 -14.03 -11.57
CA PRO A 290 0.29 -14.73 -10.43
C PRO A 290 0.71 -14.12 -9.08
N LYS A 291 -0.25 -14.09 -8.14
CA LYS A 291 -0.06 -13.97 -6.70
C LYS A 291 -0.50 -15.29 -6.04
N PRO A 292 0.40 -16.25 -5.86
CA PRO A 292 0.03 -17.56 -5.29
C PRO A 292 -0.53 -17.47 -3.87
N VAL A 293 -0.06 -16.51 -3.10
CA VAL A 293 -0.53 -16.21 -1.73
C VAL A 293 -0.54 -14.71 -1.53
N GLY A 294 -1.70 -14.16 -1.26
CA GLY A 294 -1.92 -12.81 -0.76
C GLY A 294 -2.76 -12.84 0.51
N SER A 295 -2.79 -11.75 1.23
CA SER A 295 -3.73 -11.52 2.32
C SER A 295 -4.09 -10.05 2.36
N ILE A 296 -5.37 -9.76 2.55
CA ILE A 296 -5.92 -8.42 2.59
C ILE A 296 -6.91 -8.30 3.76
N PHE A 297 -7.04 -7.11 4.30
CA PHE A 297 -8.25 -6.73 5.00
C PHE A 297 -9.35 -6.44 3.98
N VAL A 298 -10.60 -6.58 4.36
CA VAL A 298 -11.78 -6.23 3.54
C VAL A 298 -12.78 -5.52 4.42
N GLY A 299 -13.26 -4.37 3.97
CA GLY A 299 -14.24 -3.57 4.70
C GLY A 299 -13.67 -2.82 5.91
N THR A 300 -12.37 -2.69 6.03
CA THR A 300 -11.66 -1.84 6.98
C THR A 300 -11.40 -0.46 6.39
N THR A 301 -11.18 0.53 7.24
CA THR A 301 -10.80 1.88 6.82
C THR A 301 -9.31 1.99 6.53
N PRO A 302 -8.88 2.93 5.66
CA PRO A 302 -7.47 3.20 5.43
C PRO A 302 -6.70 3.56 6.69
N GLU A 303 -7.29 4.37 7.57
CA GLU A 303 -6.68 4.78 8.83
C GLU A 303 -6.41 3.60 9.76
N LEU A 304 -7.32 2.62 9.82
CA LEU A 304 -7.10 1.41 10.63
C LEU A 304 -5.96 0.57 10.07
N GLU A 305 -5.92 0.34 8.74
CA GLU A 305 -4.85 -0.45 8.12
C GLU A 305 -3.48 0.22 8.29
N ILE A 306 -3.38 1.52 8.01
CA ILE A 306 -2.15 2.31 8.22
C ILE A 306 -1.71 2.26 9.68
N ALA A 307 -2.64 2.45 10.64
CA ALA A 307 -2.32 2.42 12.06
C ALA A 307 -1.77 1.07 12.52
N LEU A 308 -2.43 -0.02 12.14
CA LEU A 308 -2.03 -1.38 12.51
C LEU A 308 -0.67 -1.76 11.91
N TYR A 309 -0.44 -1.44 10.64
CA TYR A 309 0.82 -1.74 9.98
C TYR A 309 1.97 -0.89 10.54
N THR A 310 1.73 0.42 10.79
CA THR A 310 2.71 1.33 11.39
C THR A 310 3.09 0.89 12.81
N LEU A 311 2.10 0.59 13.66
CA LEU A 311 2.34 0.06 15.00
C LEU A 311 3.23 -1.19 14.94
N CYS A 312 2.86 -2.15 14.10
CA CYS A 312 3.58 -3.41 14.00
C CYS A 312 4.98 -3.25 13.41
N PHE A 313 5.16 -2.35 12.46
CA PHE A 313 6.47 -2.02 11.91
C PHE A 313 7.42 -1.41 12.96
N LEU A 314 6.92 -0.48 13.76
CA LEU A 314 7.72 0.18 14.81
C LEU A 314 7.96 -0.71 16.03
N ALA A 315 6.96 -1.50 16.43
CA ALA A 315 7.04 -2.33 17.62
C ALA A 315 7.75 -3.68 17.40
N LYS A 316 7.62 -4.28 16.22
CA LYS A 316 8.10 -5.63 15.87
C LYS A 316 8.60 -5.69 14.43
N PRO A 317 9.65 -4.92 14.05
CA PRO A 317 10.18 -4.95 12.69
C PRO A 317 10.68 -6.35 12.32
N ASN A 318 10.48 -6.75 11.06
CA ASN A 318 10.88 -8.05 10.50
C ASN A 318 10.31 -9.27 11.23
N ALA A 319 9.17 -9.12 11.90
CA ALA A 319 8.58 -10.16 12.73
C ALA A 319 7.05 -10.21 12.61
N ASN A 320 6.47 -11.29 13.13
CA ASN A 320 5.04 -11.39 13.34
C ASN A 320 4.64 -10.59 14.59
N CYS A 321 3.94 -9.49 14.36
CA CYS A 321 3.38 -8.65 15.41
C CYS A 321 2.00 -9.21 15.82
N PRO A 322 1.79 -9.60 17.07
CA PRO A 322 0.51 -10.16 17.50
C PRO A 322 -0.54 -9.05 17.60
N VAL A 323 -1.66 -9.24 16.93
CA VAL A 323 -2.82 -8.33 16.98
C VAL A 323 -4.08 -9.06 17.43
N LYS A 324 -5.02 -8.31 17.97
CA LYS A 324 -6.35 -8.78 18.32
C LYS A 324 -7.37 -7.76 17.83
N LEU A 325 -8.30 -8.19 16.98
CA LEU A 325 -9.36 -7.34 16.43
C LEU A 325 -10.71 -8.04 16.56
N ALA A 326 -11.68 -7.37 17.16
CA ALA A 326 -13.01 -7.93 17.46
C ALA A 326 -12.94 -9.31 18.14
N GLY A 327 -12.01 -9.47 19.09
CA GLY A 327 -11.76 -10.72 19.80
C GLY A 327 -10.93 -11.76 19.03
N LYS A 328 -10.72 -11.59 17.71
CA LYS A 328 -9.96 -12.53 16.87
C LYS A 328 -8.46 -12.25 16.97
N LYS A 329 -7.66 -13.29 17.25
CA LYS A 329 -6.21 -13.21 17.39
C LYS A 329 -5.54 -13.71 16.12
N PHE A 330 -4.63 -12.88 15.57
CA PHE A 330 -3.76 -13.24 14.45
C PHE A 330 -2.48 -12.39 14.52
N SER A 331 -1.70 -12.29 13.46
CA SER A 331 -0.52 -11.45 13.43
C SER A 331 -0.48 -10.58 12.18
N ILE A 332 0.28 -9.49 12.25
CA ILE A 332 0.72 -8.72 11.10
C ILE A 332 2.20 -9.01 10.91
N GLN A 333 2.59 -9.45 9.74
CA GLN A 333 3.99 -9.59 9.35
C GLN A 333 4.47 -8.27 8.78
N THR A 334 5.62 -7.79 9.24
CA THR A 334 6.30 -6.62 8.68
C THR A 334 7.70 -6.98 8.19
N TRP A 335 8.18 -6.23 7.21
CA TRP A 335 9.54 -6.30 6.69
C TRP A 335 10.09 -4.90 6.52
N THR A 336 11.38 -4.73 6.84
CA THR A 336 12.07 -3.47 6.64
C THR A 336 12.75 -3.41 5.27
N SER A 337 12.90 -2.20 4.76
CA SER A 337 13.84 -1.84 3.70
C SER A 337 14.73 -0.71 4.22
N ASN A 338 15.95 -0.58 3.70
CA ASN A 338 16.88 0.45 4.12
C ASN A 338 17.30 1.30 2.92
N ILE A 339 17.31 2.61 3.11
CA ILE A 339 17.82 3.57 2.14
C ILE A 339 18.57 4.69 2.84
N SER A 340 19.84 4.90 2.46
CA SER A 340 20.68 5.99 3.00
C SER A 340 20.66 6.08 4.54
N GLY A 341 20.69 4.91 5.21
CA GLY A 341 20.64 4.82 6.68
C GLY A 341 19.27 4.95 7.31
N LYS A 342 18.20 5.24 6.54
CA LYS A 342 16.82 5.25 7.02
C LYS A 342 16.20 3.86 6.88
N THR A 343 15.48 3.42 7.90
CA THR A 343 14.69 2.19 7.89
C THR A 343 13.24 2.54 7.54
N VAL A 344 12.72 1.92 6.48
CA VAL A 344 11.38 2.16 5.95
C VAL A 344 10.62 0.86 5.80
N ILE A 345 9.29 0.93 5.58
CA ILE A 345 8.46 -0.25 5.37
C ILE A 345 8.83 -0.91 4.03
N GLY A 346 9.34 -2.13 4.10
CA GLY A 346 9.55 -2.98 2.95
C GLY A 346 8.30 -3.78 2.57
N SER A 347 7.52 -4.22 3.56
CA SER A 347 6.21 -4.87 3.38
C SER A 347 5.47 -4.91 4.72
N ALA A 348 4.14 -4.96 4.67
CA ALA A 348 3.27 -5.21 5.82
C ALA A 348 1.97 -5.89 5.34
N TYR A 349 1.53 -6.94 6.05
CA TYR A 349 0.31 -7.65 5.68
C TYR A 349 -0.25 -8.50 6.83
N PRO A 350 -1.58 -8.74 6.89
CA PRO A 350 -2.14 -9.64 7.88
C PRO A 350 -1.73 -11.09 7.58
N ASN A 351 -1.26 -11.80 8.60
CA ASN A 351 -0.84 -13.20 8.54
C ASN A 351 -1.81 -14.07 9.35
N ILE A 352 -2.67 -14.79 8.62
CA ILE A 352 -3.71 -15.68 9.15
C ILE A 352 -3.53 -17.11 8.69
#